data_08c27aaf04d211e917dd9f93e60d1b69
#
_entry.id   08c27aaf04d211e917dd9f93e60d1b69
#
_cell.length_a   1.000
_cell.length_b   1.000
_cell.length_c   1.000
_cell.angle_alpha   90.00
_cell.angle_beta   90.00
_cell.angle_gamma   90.00
#
_symmetry.space_group_name_H-M   'P 1'
#
loop_
_entity.id
_entity.type
_entity.pdbx_description
1 polymer ?
#
loop_
_entity_poly.entity_id
_entity_poly.type
_entity_poly.pdbx_seq_one_letter_code
_entity_poly.pdbx_strand_id
1 'polypeptide(L)'
;FIVRPDSVHLLKDNTISVKDVFAGAEWFPTATPAAQFGFLPLITGTLWVSLFAILFALPFGLSVAIYMSEVANSRVRNLLKPIIELLSGIPSVVYGFFGLIVIVPFLQQVFNLPVGESGLAGSIVLAIMALPTIITVTEDAMRNCPRAMREASLALGASQWQTIYKVVIPYSISGITS
;
A
#
# COMPACT_ATOMS: atom_id res chain seq x y z
N PHE A 1 -5.53 19.97 25.58
CA PHE A 1 -4.13 20.41 25.38
C PHE A 1 -3.81 21.44 26.49
N ILE A 2 -3.33 20.96 27.64
CA ILE A 2 -2.82 21.83 28.70
C ILE A 2 -1.33 21.97 28.40
N VAL A 3 -0.96 23.09 27.78
CA VAL A 3 0.45 23.50 27.66
C VAL A 3 0.93 23.80 29.08
N ARG A 4 1.76 22.92 29.64
CA ARG A 4 2.40 23.21 30.92
C ARG A 4 3.27 24.47 30.76
N PRO A 5 3.20 25.47 31.68
CA PRO A 5 4.01 26.67 31.57
C PRO A 5 5.52 26.40 31.53
N ASP A 6 5.95 25.26 32.07
CA ASP A 6 7.36 24.83 32.06
C ASP A 6 7.89 24.46 30.64
N SER A 7 7.02 24.09 29.69
CA SER A 7 7.43 23.82 28.33
C SER A 7 7.83 25.07 27.52
N VAL A 8 7.36 26.24 27.94
CA VAL A 8 7.70 27.51 27.28
C VAL A 8 9.14 27.93 27.62
N HIS A 9 9.67 27.56 28.79
CA HIS A 9 11.06 27.81 29.15
C HIS A 9 12.05 26.97 28.38
N LEU A 10 11.68 25.71 28.05
CA LEU A 10 12.50 24.80 27.24
C LEU A 10 12.63 25.26 25.78
N LEU A 11 11.62 25.94 25.26
CA LEU A 11 11.65 26.53 23.91
C LEU A 11 12.52 27.81 23.85
N LYS A 12 12.87 28.43 24.99
CA LYS A 12 13.60 29.69 25.01
C LYS A 12 15.12 29.50 25.04
N ASP A 13 15.61 28.38 25.54
CA ASP A 13 17.06 28.07 25.62
C ASP A 13 17.58 27.08 24.58
N ASN A 14 16.70 26.36 23.89
CA ASN A 14 17.08 25.43 22.82
C ASN A 14 16.66 26.03 21.47
N THR A 15 17.57 26.69 20.79
CA THR A 15 17.42 26.98 19.36
C THR A 15 17.34 25.65 18.62
N ILE A 16 16.12 25.16 18.44
CA ILE A 16 15.88 23.94 17.64
C ILE A 16 16.37 24.27 16.23
N SER A 17 17.53 23.75 15.87
CA SER A 17 18.05 23.93 14.53
C SER A 17 17.16 23.15 13.56
N VAL A 18 16.86 23.74 12.40
CA VAL A 18 16.12 23.05 11.34
C VAL A 18 16.81 21.73 10.97
N LYS A 19 18.14 21.67 11.07
CA LYS A 19 18.92 20.44 10.86
C LYS A 19 18.60 19.36 11.90
N ASP A 20 18.43 19.73 13.16
CA ASP A 20 18.12 18.78 14.25
C ASP A 20 16.72 18.21 14.11
N VAL A 21 15.77 18.99 13.56
CA VAL A 21 14.41 18.53 13.26
C VAL A 21 14.41 17.51 12.11
N PHE A 22 15.13 17.78 11.03
CA PHE A 22 15.10 16.87 9.85
C PHE A 22 16.10 15.72 9.97
N ALA A 23 17.25 15.91 10.62
CA ALA A 23 18.30 14.90 10.74
C ALA A 23 18.36 14.23 12.12
N GLY A 24 17.55 14.67 13.09
CA GLY A 24 17.48 14.04 14.40
C GLY A 24 17.02 12.60 14.32
N ALA A 25 17.73 11.71 15.00
CA ALA A 25 17.48 10.26 14.98
C ALA A 25 16.45 9.80 16.02
N GLU A 26 15.96 10.69 16.87
CA GLU A 26 15.07 10.34 17.98
C GLU A 26 13.83 11.23 18.01
N TRP A 27 12.67 10.61 18.14
CA TRP A 27 11.37 11.26 18.24
C TRP A 27 10.73 10.94 19.60
N PHE A 28 11.05 11.77 20.60
CA PHE A 28 10.46 11.69 21.93
C PHE A 28 9.98 13.06 22.40
N PRO A 29 8.84 13.56 21.87
CA PRO A 29 8.32 14.89 22.19
C PRO A 29 7.87 15.06 23.65
N THR A 30 7.66 13.95 24.36
CA THR A 30 7.21 13.90 25.77
C THR A 30 8.33 13.55 26.74
N ALA A 31 9.58 13.37 26.28
CA ALA A 31 10.70 13.01 27.14
C ALA A 31 11.07 14.18 28.07
N THR A 32 11.34 13.85 29.31
CA THR A 32 11.90 14.76 30.33
C THR A 32 13.28 14.23 30.72
N PRO A 33 14.35 15.05 30.80
CA PRO A 33 14.35 16.52 30.85
C PRO A 33 14.39 17.23 29.49
N ALA A 34 14.68 16.56 28.38
CA ALA A 34 14.79 17.19 27.07
C ALA A 34 13.93 16.48 26.03
N ALA A 35 13.00 17.21 25.40
CA ALA A 35 12.20 16.71 24.27
C ALA A 35 13.05 16.65 23.01
N GLN A 36 12.94 15.55 22.26
CA GLN A 36 13.65 15.32 21.01
C GLN A 36 12.67 15.29 19.85
N PHE A 37 12.95 16.05 18.79
CA PHE A 37 12.06 16.28 17.66
C PHE A 37 12.72 15.88 16.32
N GLY A 38 13.30 14.70 16.26
CA GLY A 38 13.91 14.20 15.01
C GLY A 38 12.89 13.54 14.09
N PHE A 39 12.67 14.03 12.87
CA PHE A 39 11.74 13.44 11.89
C PHE A 39 12.33 12.26 11.12
N LEU A 40 13.62 12.02 11.18
CA LEU A 40 14.27 10.94 10.44
C LEU A 40 13.63 9.57 10.67
N PRO A 41 13.32 9.13 11.91
CA PRO A 41 12.66 7.84 12.14
C PRO A 41 11.27 7.75 11.54
N LEU A 42 10.52 8.87 11.50
CA LEU A 42 9.19 8.91 10.91
C LEU A 42 9.26 8.79 9.39
N ILE A 43 10.20 9.50 8.75
CA ILE A 43 10.43 9.45 7.30
C ILE A 43 10.89 8.05 6.89
N THR A 44 11.89 7.50 7.56
CA THR A 44 12.40 6.15 7.25
C THR A 44 11.35 5.08 7.52
N GLY A 45 10.61 5.20 8.61
CA GLY A 45 9.51 4.28 8.94
C GLY A 45 8.42 4.27 7.87
N THR A 46 7.96 5.43 7.42
CA THR A 46 6.95 5.51 6.35
C THR A 46 7.46 4.97 5.03
N LEU A 47 8.72 5.23 4.66
CA LEU A 47 9.33 4.68 3.44
C LEU A 47 9.39 3.15 3.48
N TRP A 48 9.84 2.56 4.61
CA TRP A 48 9.89 1.11 4.76
C TRP A 48 8.50 0.47 4.71
N VAL A 49 7.54 1.01 5.47
CA VAL A 49 6.16 0.50 5.48
C VAL A 49 5.53 0.56 4.09
N SER A 50 5.70 1.68 3.38
CA SER A 50 5.17 1.84 2.02
C SER A 50 5.84 0.90 1.02
N LEU A 51 7.17 0.74 1.11
CA LEU A 51 7.91 -0.17 0.23
C LEU A 51 7.44 -1.62 0.37
N PHE A 52 7.32 -2.11 1.61
CA PHE A 52 6.83 -3.46 1.86
C PHE A 52 5.34 -3.61 1.48
N ALA A 53 4.52 -2.59 1.73
CA ALA A 53 3.11 -2.61 1.31
C ALA A 53 2.99 -2.77 -0.22
N ILE A 54 3.76 -2.01 -0.99
CA ILE A 54 3.79 -2.11 -2.46
C ILE A 54 4.34 -3.49 -2.89
N LEU A 55 5.40 -3.96 -2.26
CA LEU A 55 5.99 -5.27 -2.57
C LEU A 55 5.01 -6.43 -2.38
N PHE A 56 4.12 -6.33 -1.39
CA PHE A 56 3.05 -7.32 -1.20
C PHE A 56 1.84 -7.04 -2.11
N ALA A 57 1.39 -5.80 -2.22
CA ALA A 57 0.15 -5.47 -2.94
C ALA A 57 0.27 -5.66 -4.46
N LEU A 58 1.41 -5.27 -5.08
CA LEU A 58 1.57 -5.32 -6.53
C LEU A 58 1.49 -6.75 -7.10
N PRO A 59 2.24 -7.76 -6.61
CA PRO A 59 2.19 -9.10 -7.19
C PRO A 59 0.79 -9.71 -7.10
N PHE A 60 0.12 -9.57 -5.95
CA PHE A 60 -1.23 -10.10 -5.75
C PHE A 60 -2.26 -9.31 -6.56
N GLY A 61 -2.22 -7.97 -6.51
CA GLY A 61 -3.15 -7.11 -7.23
C GLY A 61 -3.06 -7.30 -8.74
N LEU A 62 -1.85 -7.32 -9.32
CA LEU A 62 -1.63 -7.56 -10.74
C LEU A 62 -2.09 -8.97 -11.15
N SER A 63 -1.79 -9.99 -10.36
CA SER A 63 -2.21 -11.36 -10.66
C SER A 63 -3.73 -11.49 -10.72
N VAL A 64 -4.45 -10.90 -9.77
CA VAL A 64 -5.91 -10.90 -9.75
C VAL A 64 -6.48 -10.09 -10.91
N ALA A 65 -5.92 -8.93 -11.22
CA ALA A 65 -6.35 -8.09 -12.34
C ALA A 65 -6.17 -8.79 -13.69
N ILE A 66 -5.02 -9.44 -13.92
CA ILE A 66 -4.76 -10.21 -15.12
C ILE A 66 -5.76 -11.38 -15.22
N TYR A 67 -5.99 -12.11 -14.13
CA TYR A 67 -6.97 -13.17 -14.10
C TYR A 67 -8.37 -12.66 -14.46
N MET A 68 -8.81 -11.56 -13.88
CA MET A 68 -10.12 -10.98 -14.12
C MET A 68 -10.29 -10.43 -15.53
N SER A 69 -9.25 -9.83 -16.09
CA SER A 69 -9.29 -9.24 -17.43
C SER A 69 -9.25 -10.29 -18.53
N GLU A 70 -8.37 -11.31 -18.42
CA GLU A 70 -7.99 -12.17 -19.53
C GLU A 70 -8.47 -13.63 -19.39
N VAL A 71 -8.64 -14.13 -18.17
CA VAL A 71 -8.89 -15.55 -17.92
C VAL A 71 -10.32 -15.80 -17.41
N ALA A 72 -10.83 -14.93 -16.55
CA ALA A 72 -12.10 -15.12 -15.89
C ALA A 72 -13.27 -15.09 -16.88
N ASN A 73 -14.17 -16.06 -16.76
CA ASN A 73 -15.42 -16.05 -17.49
C ASN A 73 -16.35 -14.92 -16.99
N SER A 74 -17.36 -14.57 -17.79
CA SER A 74 -18.29 -13.47 -17.46
C SER A 74 -18.99 -13.66 -16.11
N ARG A 75 -19.28 -14.89 -15.68
CA ARG A 75 -19.96 -15.16 -14.41
C ARG A 75 -19.06 -14.83 -13.23
N VAL A 76 -17.81 -15.27 -13.27
CA VAL A 76 -16.82 -15.01 -12.21
C VAL A 76 -16.51 -13.53 -12.12
N ARG A 77 -16.31 -12.87 -13.26
CA ARG A 77 -16.04 -11.43 -13.31
C ARG A 77 -17.21 -10.62 -12.73
N ASN A 78 -18.44 -10.92 -13.14
CA ASN A 78 -19.63 -10.23 -12.68
C ASN A 78 -19.89 -10.44 -11.18
N LEU A 79 -19.35 -11.47 -10.58
CA LEU A 79 -19.40 -11.70 -9.15
C LEU A 79 -18.26 -10.97 -8.40
N LEU A 80 -17.03 -11.08 -8.91
CA LEU A 80 -15.85 -10.52 -8.23
C LEU A 80 -15.77 -8.99 -8.33
N LYS A 81 -16.14 -8.41 -9.48
CA LYS A 81 -16.03 -6.95 -9.67
C LYS A 81 -16.82 -6.15 -8.64
N PRO A 82 -18.11 -6.41 -8.37
CA PRO A 82 -18.84 -5.72 -7.30
C PRO A 82 -18.25 -5.92 -5.91
N ILE A 83 -17.71 -7.11 -5.63
CA ILE A 83 -17.07 -7.39 -4.32
C ILE A 83 -15.83 -6.50 -4.14
N ILE A 84 -14.98 -6.41 -5.17
CA ILE A 84 -13.78 -5.57 -5.14
C ILE A 84 -14.15 -4.09 -5.03
N GLU A 85 -15.17 -3.64 -5.75
CA GLU A 85 -15.67 -2.26 -5.67
C GLU A 85 -16.25 -1.94 -4.28
N LEU A 86 -16.98 -2.87 -3.65
CA LEU A 86 -17.45 -2.72 -2.27
C LEU A 86 -16.27 -2.63 -1.28
N LEU A 87 -15.23 -3.44 -1.46
CA LEU A 87 -14.02 -3.36 -0.64
C LEU A 87 -13.33 -2.01 -0.79
N SER A 88 -13.26 -1.45 -2.00
CA SER A 88 -12.67 -0.12 -2.22
C SER A 88 -13.46 1.00 -1.55
N GLY A 89 -14.75 0.80 -1.29
CA GLY A 89 -15.63 1.74 -0.59
C GLY A 89 -15.50 1.73 0.94
N ILE A 90 -14.78 0.76 1.51
CA ILE A 90 -14.60 0.67 2.97
C ILE A 90 -13.67 1.80 3.45
N PRO A 91 -14.08 2.59 4.48
CA PRO A 91 -13.19 3.62 5.04
C PRO A 91 -11.88 3.04 5.58
N SER A 92 -10.77 3.74 5.35
CA SER A 92 -9.42 3.31 5.79
C SER A 92 -9.32 3.03 7.31
N VAL A 93 -10.12 3.74 8.11
CA VAL A 93 -10.18 3.54 9.56
C VAL A 93 -10.64 2.12 9.93
N VAL A 94 -11.56 1.54 9.14
CA VAL A 94 -12.03 0.17 9.35
C VAL A 94 -10.92 -0.84 9.10
N TYR A 95 -10.13 -0.63 8.03
CA TYR A 95 -8.95 -1.46 7.75
C TYR A 95 -7.90 -1.34 8.86
N GLY A 96 -7.64 -0.12 9.37
CA GLY A 96 -6.74 0.09 10.49
C GLY A 96 -7.20 -0.62 11.77
N PHE A 97 -8.49 -0.53 12.08
CA PHE A 97 -9.08 -1.21 13.24
C PHE A 97 -9.02 -2.75 13.11
N PHE A 98 -9.34 -3.27 11.92
CA PHE A 98 -9.17 -4.70 11.61
C PHE A 98 -7.70 -5.13 11.78
N GLY A 99 -6.78 -4.30 11.31
CA GLY A 99 -5.34 -4.53 11.49
C GLY A 99 -4.94 -4.68 12.95
N LEU A 100 -5.41 -3.78 13.80
CA LEU A 100 -5.11 -3.81 15.24
C LEU A 100 -5.70 -5.03 15.94
N ILE A 101 -6.94 -5.44 15.61
CA ILE A 101 -7.63 -6.52 16.30
C ILE A 101 -7.25 -7.91 15.76
N VAL A 102 -6.94 -8.02 14.45
CA VAL A 102 -6.73 -9.32 13.81
C VAL A 102 -5.28 -9.52 13.40
N ILE A 103 -4.71 -8.57 12.60
CA ILE A 103 -3.37 -8.74 12.01
C ILE A 103 -2.28 -8.66 13.09
N VAL A 104 -2.36 -7.68 13.98
CA VAL A 104 -1.36 -7.49 15.05
C VAL A 104 -1.28 -8.69 15.98
N PRO A 105 -2.36 -9.22 16.58
CA PRO A 105 -2.29 -10.41 17.42
C PRO A 105 -1.87 -11.67 16.65
N PHE A 106 -2.30 -11.80 15.39
CA PHE A 106 -1.89 -12.92 14.54
C PHE A 106 -0.38 -12.94 14.33
N LEU A 107 0.23 -11.79 13.97
CA LEU A 107 1.67 -11.68 13.77
C LEU A 107 2.43 -11.89 15.09
N GLN A 108 1.91 -11.36 16.19
CA GLN A 108 2.49 -11.54 17.52
C GLN A 108 2.60 -13.03 17.88
N GLN A 109 1.54 -13.80 17.63
CA GLN A 109 1.53 -15.24 17.90
C GLN A 109 2.42 -16.04 16.96
N VAL A 110 2.38 -15.75 15.64
CA VAL A 110 3.14 -16.50 14.64
C VAL A 110 4.66 -16.28 14.78
N PHE A 111 5.06 -15.04 15.06
CA PHE A 111 6.48 -14.69 15.16
C PHE A 111 7.01 -14.63 16.60
N ASN A 112 6.17 -14.95 17.61
CA ASN A 112 6.51 -14.85 19.04
C ASN A 112 7.10 -13.48 19.41
N LEU A 113 6.54 -12.39 18.88
CA LEU A 113 7.02 -11.05 19.11
C LEU A 113 6.57 -10.55 20.49
N PRO A 114 7.40 -9.79 21.22
CA PRO A 114 7.01 -9.18 22.50
C PRO A 114 5.90 -8.14 22.32
N VAL A 115 5.87 -7.47 21.14
CA VAL A 115 4.84 -6.51 20.74
C VAL A 115 4.47 -6.79 19.29
N GLY A 116 3.17 -6.91 19.00
CA GLY A 116 2.69 -7.20 17.65
C GLY A 116 2.59 -5.96 16.75
N GLU A 117 2.59 -4.76 17.34
CA GLU A 117 2.60 -3.50 16.60
C GLU A 117 3.97 -3.29 15.95
N SER A 118 4.05 -3.57 14.66
CA SER A 118 5.29 -3.53 13.90
C SER A 118 5.09 -2.90 12.52
N GLY A 119 6.16 -2.41 11.90
CA GLY A 119 6.13 -1.92 10.53
C GLY A 119 5.62 -2.97 9.53
N LEU A 120 5.83 -4.27 9.82
CA LEU A 120 5.30 -5.37 9.02
C LEU A 120 3.78 -5.47 9.11
N ALA A 121 3.21 -5.33 10.32
CA ALA A 121 1.76 -5.27 10.49
C ALA A 121 1.14 -4.11 9.72
N GLY A 122 1.71 -2.92 9.84
CA GLY A 122 1.30 -1.74 9.08
C GLY A 122 1.40 -1.94 7.57
N SER A 123 2.47 -2.58 7.09
CA SER A 123 2.66 -2.89 5.67
C SER A 123 1.61 -3.84 5.12
N ILE A 124 1.25 -4.88 5.86
CA ILE A 124 0.21 -5.84 5.47
C ILE A 124 -1.16 -5.16 5.40
N VAL A 125 -1.52 -4.37 6.42
CA VAL A 125 -2.79 -3.64 6.43
C VAL A 125 -2.87 -2.67 5.26
N LEU A 126 -1.80 -1.92 5.01
CA LEU A 126 -1.71 -0.97 3.89
C LEU A 126 -1.78 -1.70 2.54
N ALA A 127 -1.15 -2.87 2.41
CA ALA A 127 -1.24 -3.70 1.22
C ALA A 127 -2.68 -4.16 0.96
N ILE A 128 -3.37 -4.67 1.97
CA ILE A 128 -4.78 -5.11 1.86
C ILE A 128 -5.67 -3.95 1.42
N MET A 129 -5.46 -2.76 1.98
CA MET A 129 -6.22 -1.56 1.62
C MET A 129 -5.97 -1.11 0.18
N ALA A 130 -4.75 -1.28 -0.34
CA ALA A 130 -4.39 -0.89 -1.70
C ALA A 130 -4.86 -1.90 -2.77
N LEU A 131 -5.05 -3.19 -2.40
CA LEU A 131 -5.40 -4.25 -3.35
C LEU A 131 -6.63 -3.93 -4.21
N PRO A 132 -7.79 -3.51 -3.69
CA PRO A 132 -8.98 -3.24 -4.51
C PRO A 132 -8.72 -2.19 -5.58
N THR A 133 -8.02 -1.11 -5.23
CA THR A 133 -7.68 -0.03 -6.16
C THR A 133 -6.72 -0.52 -7.26
N ILE A 134 -5.66 -1.25 -6.88
CA ILE A 134 -4.70 -1.81 -7.84
C ILE A 134 -5.40 -2.75 -8.81
N ILE A 135 -6.28 -3.62 -8.31
CA ILE A 135 -7.00 -4.58 -9.15
C ILE A 135 -7.91 -3.85 -10.15
N THR A 136 -8.71 -2.91 -9.68
CA THR A 136 -9.68 -2.19 -10.52
C THR A 136 -8.98 -1.37 -11.60
N VAL A 137 -8.00 -0.54 -11.22
CA VAL A 137 -7.26 0.30 -12.16
C VAL A 137 -6.52 -0.56 -13.20
N THR A 138 -5.90 -1.64 -12.77
CA THR A 138 -5.16 -2.54 -13.67
C THR A 138 -6.13 -3.29 -14.61
N GLU A 139 -7.24 -3.83 -14.09
CA GLU A 139 -8.26 -4.50 -14.93
C GLU A 139 -8.80 -3.57 -16.00
N ASP A 140 -9.18 -2.35 -15.62
CA ASP A 140 -9.72 -1.36 -16.55
C ASP A 140 -8.66 -0.94 -17.59
N ALA A 141 -7.42 -0.71 -17.20
CA ALA A 141 -6.32 -0.41 -18.13
C ALA A 141 -6.08 -1.54 -19.14
N MET A 142 -6.10 -2.80 -18.71
CA MET A 142 -5.93 -3.96 -19.59
C MET A 142 -7.12 -4.13 -20.54
N ARG A 143 -8.33 -3.86 -20.10
CA ARG A 143 -9.53 -3.94 -20.95
C ARG A 143 -9.59 -2.86 -22.03
N ASN A 144 -8.95 -1.73 -21.80
CA ASN A 144 -8.83 -0.67 -22.80
C ASN A 144 -7.91 -1.01 -23.98
N CYS A 145 -7.17 -2.13 -23.91
CA CYS A 145 -6.38 -2.63 -25.02
C CYS A 145 -7.30 -3.03 -26.21
N PRO A 146 -7.12 -2.42 -27.41
CA PRO A 146 -7.97 -2.68 -28.56
C PRO A 146 -7.97 -4.14 -28.98
N ARG A 147 -9.16 -4.67 -29.28
CA ARG A 147 -9.33 -6.07 -29.76
C ARG A 147 -8.49 -6.36 -30.99
N ALA A 148 -8.38 -5.41 -31.91
CA ALA A 148 -7.55 -5.54 -33.12
C ALA A 148 -6.08 -5.87 -32.82
N MET A 149 -5.50 -5.32 -31.75
CA MET A 149 -4.13 -5.66 -31.34
C MET A 149 -4.01 -7.10 -30.83
N ARG A 150 -5.01 -7.56 -30.08
CA ARG A 150 -5.08 -8.95 -29.59
C ARG A 150 -5.23 -9.94 -30.75
N GLU A 151 -6.16 -9.66 -31.65
CA GLU A 151 -6.42 -10.48 -32.85
C GLU A 151 -5.21 -10.53 -33.78
N ALA A 152 -4.54 -9.39 -34.00
CA ALA A 152 -3.32 -9.34 -34.79
C ALA A 152 -2.20 -10.21 -34.19
N SER A 153 -2.02 -10.18 -32.88
CA SER A 153 -1.04 -11.03 -32.20
C SER A 153 -1.36 -12.52 -32.36
N LEU A 154 -2.63 -12.89 -32.20
CA LEU A 154 -3.07 -14.27 -32.36
C LEU A 154 -2.94 -14.73 -33.82
N ALA A 155 -3.23 -13.88 -34.81
CA ALA A 155 -3.07 -14.15 -36.22
C ALA A 155 -1.59 -14.40 -36.63
N LEU A 156 -0.66 -13.79 -35.90
CA LEU A 156 0.78 -14.07 -36.06
C LEU A 156 1.25 -15.37 -35.37
N GLY A 157 0.31 -16.14 -34.80
CA GLY A 157 0.61 -17.44 -34.17
C GLY A 157 1.02 -17.34 -32.69
N ALA A 158 0.87 -16.17 -32.05
CA ALA A 158 1.14 -16.04 -30.62
C ALA A 158 0.08 -16.80 -29.80
N SER A 159 0.51 -17.44 -28.70
CA SER A 159 -0.42 -18.02 -27.73
C SER A 159 -1.14 -16.92 -26.93
N GLN A 160 -2.25 -17.26 -26.25
CA GLN A 160 -2.97 -16.31 -25.38
C GLN A 160 -2.03 -15.69 -24.33
N TRP A 161 -1.20 -16.47 -23.68
CA TRP A 161 -0.22 -15.99 -22.69
C TRP A 161 0.82 -15.05 -23.31
N GLN A 162 1.29 -15.35 -24.52
CA GLN A 162 2.21 -14.47 -25.24
C GLN A 162 1.54 -13.14 -25.60
N THR A 163 0.28 -13.16 -26.00
CA THR A 163 -0.50 -11.96 -26.30
C THR A 163 -0.70 -11.11 -25.03
N ILE A 164 -1.04 -11.73 -23.90
CA ILE A 164 -1.17 -11.01 -22.62
C ILE A 164 0.15 -10.33 -22.26
N TYR A 165 1.23 -11.08 -22.20
CA TYR A 165 2.52 -10.58 -21.71
C TYR A 165 3.22 -9.62 -22.69
N LYS A 166 3.12 -9.84 -24.02
CA LYS A 166 3.85 -9.06 -25.01
C LYS A 166 3.04 -7.92 -25.64
N VAL A 167 1.71 -7.95 -25.53
CA VAL A 167 0.84 -6.95 -26.15
C VAL A 167 0.00 -6.22 -25.12
N VAL A 168 -0.81 -6.96 -24.32
CA VAL A 168 -1.80 -6.35 -23.43
C VAL A 168 -1.12 -5.62 -22.27
N ILE A 169 -0.20 -6.27 -21.56
CA ILE A 169 0.49 -5.66 -20.43
C ILE A 169 1.30 -4.42 -20.84
N PRO A 170 2.18 -4.48 -21.87
CA PRO A 170 2.92 -3.29 -22.30
C PRO A 170 2.03 -2.14 -22.76
N TYR A 171 0.93 -2.44 -23.45
CA TYR A 171 -0.05 -1.42 -23.83
C TYR A 171 -0.70 -0.75 -22.63
N SER A 172 -0.99 -1.53 -21.59
CA SER A 172 -1.72 -1.08 -20.40
C SER A 172 -0.84 -0.35 -19.37
N ILE A 173 0.49 -0.42 -19.50
CA ILE A 173 1.43 0.19 -18.53
C ILE A 173 1.12 1.67 -18.31
N SER A 174 0.82 2.44 -19.36
CA SER A 174 0.48 3.86 -19.22
C SER A 174 -0.78 4.10 -18.37
N GLY A 175 -1.77 3.21 -18.45
CA GLY A 175 -2.98 3.28 -17.62
C GLY A 175 -2.80 2.72 -16.21
N ILE A 176 -1.83 1.81 -16.01
CA ILE A 176 -1.53 1.25 -14.68
C ILE A 176 -0.70 2.23 -13.85
N THR A 177 0.13 3.05 -14.50
CA THR A 177 1.06 3.98 -13.84
C THR A 177 0.50 5.39 -13.67
N SER A 178 -0.65 5.69 -14.24
CA SER A 178 -1.35 6.96 -14.09
C SER A 178 -2.21 6.99 -12.83
#